data_e8fb9b2880f851a406d62e0dbc1f1aeb
#
_entry.id   e8fb9b2880f851a406d62e0dbc1f1aeb
#
_cell.length_a   1.000
_cell.length_b   1.000
_cell.length_c   1.000
_cell.angle_alpha   90.00
_cell.angle_beta   90.00
_cell.angle_gamma   90.00
#
_symmetry.space_group_name_H-M   'P 1'
#
loop_
_entity.id
_entity.type
_entity.pdbx_description
1 polymer ?
#
loop_
_entity_poly.entity_id
_entity_poly.type
_entity_poly.pdbx_seq_one_letter_code
_entity_poly.pdbx_strand_id
1 'polypeptide(L)'
;MSQLRDKDDGCEWDKEQTFKSIAPYTIEEAYEVADAIEREDISDLKEELGDLLLQVVFLSQIAKEEALFSFDDVAKTISEKLVR
;
A
#
# COMPACT_ATOMS: atom_id res chain seq x y z
N MET A 1 8.83 0.68 6.40
CA MET A 1 8.70 1.01 4.97
C MET A 1 9.75 2.01 4.45
N SER A 2 10.05 3.06 5.19
CA SER A 2 11.12 3.98 4.81
C SER A 2 12.46 3.28 4.58
N GLN A 3 12.77 2.34 5.42
CA GLN A 3 14.03 1.60 5.34
C GLN A 3 14.17 0.84 4.01
N LEU A 4 13.07 0.31 3.49
CA LEU A 4 13.09 -0.41 2.21
C LEU A 4 13.41 0.49 1.03
N ARG A 5 13.14 1.78 1.16
CA ARG A 5 13.39 2.75 0.10
C ARG A 5 14.60 3.64 0.39
N ASP A 6 15.34 3.33 1.44
CA ASP A 6 16.55 4.07 1.78
C ASP A 6 17.58 3.87 0.67
N LYS A 7 18.17 4.97 0.20
CA LYS A 7 19.14 4.92 -0.90
C LYS A 7 20.39 4.11 -0.57
N ASP A 8 20.72 4.03 0.69
CA ASP A 8 21.92 3.32 1.13
C ASP A 8 21.62 1.85 1.47
N ASP A 9 20.45 1.58 2.07
CA ASP A 9 20.10 0.27 2.58
C ASP A 9 18.97 -0.44 1.86
N GLY A 10 18.14 0.29 1.09
CA GLY A 10 17.03 -0.29 0.35
C GLY A 10 17.52 -1.11 -0.85
N CYS A 11 16.75 -2.13 -1.24
CA CYS A 11 17.11 -2.88 -2.42
C CYS A 11 16.83 -2.08 -3.69
N GLU A 12 17.52 -2.44 -4.77
CA GLU A 12 17.42 -1.75 -6.05
C GLU A 12 15.99 -1.66 -6.54
N TRP A 13 15.25 -2.77 -6.43
CA TRP A 13 13.87 -2.84 -6.88
C TRP A 13 13.00 -1.78 -6.17
N ASP A 14 13.11 -1.68 -4.85
CA ASP A 14 12.30 -0.72 -4.07
C ASP A 14 12.61 0.72 -4.43
N LYS A 15 13.86 1.02 -4.71
CA LYS A 15 14.29 2.38 -5.05
C LYS A 15 13.75 2.85 -6.38
N GLU A 16 13.52 1.93 -7.29
CA GLU A 16 13.08 2.25 -8.65
C GLU A 16 11.57 2.32 -8.83
N GLN A 17 10.80 1.92 -7.80
CA GLN A 17 9.36 1.89 -7.91
C GLN A 17 8.74 3.27 -7.94
N THR A 18 7.70 3.44 -8.76
CA THR A 18 6.93 4.67 -8.89
C THR A 18 5.46 4.35 -8.69
N PHE A 19 4.61 5.37 -8.63
CA PHE A 19 3.17 5.15 -8.59
C PHE A 19 2.72 4.25 -9.73
N LYS A 20 3.18 4.54 -10.95
CA LYS A 20 2.79 3.76 -12.13
C LYS A 20 3.25 2.33 -12.07
N SER A 21 4.46 2.07 -11.56
CA SER A 21 4.97 0.70 -11.50
C SER A 21 4.25 -0.12 -10.43
N ILE A 22 3.74 0.53 -9.39
CA ILE A 22 3.03 -0.16 -8.30
C ILE A 22 1.54 -0.34 -8.61
N ALA A 23 0.93 0.53 -9.40
CA ALA A 23 -0.50 0.48 -9.67
C ALA A 23 -1.03 -0.89 -10.09
N PRO A 24 -0.37 -1.63 -11.02
CA PRO A 24 -0.85 -2.98 -11.38
C PRO A 24 -0.89 -3.94 -10.20
N TYR A 25 0.09 -3.85 -9.30
CA TYR A 25 0.14 -4.71 -8.11
C TYR A 25 -0.99 -4.37 -7.14
N THR A 26 -1.34 -3.09 -7.04
CA THR A 26 -2.45 -2.67 -6.19
C THR A 26 -3.78 -3.25 -6.70
N ILE A 27 -3.98 -3.22 -8.01
CA ILE A 27 -5.18 -3.80 -8.64
C ILE A 27 -5.22 -5.30 -8.39
N GLU A 28 -4.10 -5.96 -8.61
CA GLU A 28 -3.97 -7.41 -8.41
C GLU A 28 -4.29 -7.77 -6.96
N GLU A 29 -3.77 -7.02 -6.00
CA GLU A 29 -4.00 -7.28 -4.59
C GLU A 29 -5.48 -7.10 -4.22
N ALA A 30 -6.15 -6.12 -4.82
CA ALA A 30 -7.58 -5.92 -4.61
C ALA A 30 -8.38 -7.14 -5.09
N TYR A 31 -7.98 -7.71 -6.24
CA TYR A 31 -8.60 -8.94 -6.75
C TYR A 31 -8.35 -10.12 -5.82
N GLU A 32 -7.16 -10.21 -5.23
CA GLU A 32 -6.85 -11.28 -4.27
C GLU A 32 -7.75 -11.21 -3.04
N VAL A 33 -8.03 -9.99 -2.57
CA VAL A 33 -8.96 -9.78 -1.46
C VAL A 33 -10.35 -10.26 -1.86
N ALA A 34 -10.82 -9.86 -3.03
CA ALA A 34 -12.14 -10.25 -3.54
C ALA A 34 -12.25 -11.78 -3.71
N ASP A 35 -11.18 -12.40 -4.19
CA ASP A 35 -11.13 -13.84 -4.37
C ASP A 35 -11.22 -14.59 -3.04
N ALA A 36 -10.50 -14.11 -2.02
CA ALA A 36 -10.56 -14.71 -0.68
C ALA A 36 -11.97 -14.63 -0.12
N ILE A 37 -12.68 -13.52 -0.35
CA ILE A 37 -14.07 -13.35 0.08
C ILE A 37 -14.96 -14.37 -0.64
N GLU A 38 -14.79 -14.50 -1.95
CA GLU A 38 -15.59 -15.42 -2.77
C GLU A 38 -15.41 -16.87 -2.34
N ARG A 39 -14.19 -17.25 -1.98
CA ARG A 39 -13.89 -18.60 -1.50
C ARG A 39 -14.26 -18.82 -0.04
N GLU A 40 -14.67 -17.76 0.64
CA GLU A 40 -14.99 -17.77 2.08
C GLU A 40 -13.81 -18.25 2.93
N ASP A 41 -12.60 -17.92 2.50
CA ASP A 41 -11.37 -18.27 3.21
C ASP A 41 -10.96 -17.10 4.10
N ILE A 42 -11.40 -17.15 5.36
CA ILE A 42 -11.18 -16.03 6.30
C ILE A 42 -9.71 -15.85 6.64
N SER A 43 -8.96 -16.95 6.76
CA SER A 43 -7.53 -16.88 7.05
C SER A 43 -6.78 -16.18 5.92
N ASP A 44 -7.11 -16.54 4.67
CA ASP A 44 -6.49 -15.93 3.51
C ASP A 44 -6.92 -14.47 3.36
N LEU A 45 -8.19 -14.17 3.67
CA LEU A 45 -8.68 -12.79 3.64
C LEU A 45 -7.85 -11.89 4.54
N LYS A 46 -7.52 -12.36 5.73
CA LYS A 46 -6.70 -11.61 6.68
C LYS A 46 -5.32 -11.29 6.08
N GLU A 47 -4.70 -12.27 5.44
CA GLU A 47 -3.41 -12.09 4.79
C GLU A 47 -3.48 -11.12 3.61
N GLU A 48 -4.50 -11.26 2.79
CA GLU A 48 -4.67 -10.40 1.61
C GLU A 48 -4.96 -8.96 2.01
N LEU A 49 -5.71 -8.75 3.09
CA LEU A 49 -5.93 -7.39 3.61
C LEU A 49 -4.63 -6.76 4.08
N GLY A 50 -3.76 -7.56 4.71
CA GLY A 50 -2.44 -7.09 5.11
C GLY A 50 -1.62 -6.66 3.90
N ASP A 51 -1.66 -7.47 2.85
CA ASP A 51 -0.93 -7.18 1.61
C ASP A 51 -1.47 -5.92 0.94
N LEU A 52 -2.79 -5.72 0.96
CA LEU A 52 -3.40 -4.52 0.41
C LEU A 52 -2.99 -3.29 1.23
N LEU A 53 -2.97 -3.43 2.54
CA LEU A 53 -2.50 -2.34 3.41
C LEU A 53 -1.05 -1.99 3.11
N LEU A 54 -0.22 -3.00 2.85
CA LEU A 54 1.17 -2.77 2.47
C LEU A 54 1.27 -1.92 1.20
N GLN A 55 0.39 -2.14 0.23
CA GLN A 55 0.34 -1.31 -0.97
C GLN A 55 0.08 0.16 -0.62
N VAL A 56 -0.85 0.40 0.30
CA VAL A 56 -1.18 1.76 0.75
C VAL A 56 0.05 2.41 1.40
N VAL A 57 0.72 1.68 2.30
CA VAL A 57 1.90 2.18 3.00
C VAL A 57 3.04 2.47 2.02
N PHE A 58 3.26 1.56 1.07
CA PHE A 58 4.33 1.71 0.07
C PHE A 58 4.09 2.93 -0.83
N LEU A 59 2.86 3.09 -1.33
CA LEU A 59 2.51 4.24 -2.15
C LEU A 59 2.64 5.55 -1.36
N SER A 60 2.27 5.52 -0.08
CA SER A 60 2.41 6.69 0.79
C SER A 60 3.88 7.05 1.00
N GLN A 61 4.76 6.06 1.07
CA GLN A 61 6.20 6.31 1.20
C GLN A 61 6.77 6.95 -0.06
N ILE A 62 6.34 6.51 -1.23
CA ILE A 62 6.73 7.13 -2.50
C ILE A 62 6.29 8.61 -2.49
N ALA A 63 5.04 8.86 -2.09
CA ALA A 63 4.49 10.21 -2.02
C ALA A 63 5.28 11.10 -1.07
N LYS A 64 5.70 10.54 0.07
CA LYS A 64 6.50 11.28 1.05
C LYS A 64 7.86 11.68 0.47
N GLU A 65 8.49 10.76 -0.26
CA GLU A 65 9.78 11.02 -0.89
C GLU A 65 9.70 12.11 -1.94
N GLU A 66 8.54 12.26 -2.57
CA GLU A 66 8.29 13.29 -3.57
C GLU A 66 7.66 14.55 -2.97
N ALA A 67 7.61 14.64 -1.66
CA ALA A 67 7.05 15.77 -0.92
C ALA A 67 5.60 16.08 -1.26
N LEU A 68 4.79 15.04 -1.52
CA LEU A 68 3.38 15.19 -1.87
C LEU A 68 2.47 15.04 -0.64
N PHE A 69 2.60 13.93 0.08
CA PHE A 69 1.86 13.65 1.30
C PHE A 69 2.49 12.45 2.01
N SER A 70 2.03 12.16 3.23
CA SER A 70 2.52 11.04 4.02
C SER A 70 1.38 10.07 4.31
N PHE A 71 1.72 8.90 4.87
CA PHE A 71 0.72 7.95 5.33
C PHE A 71 -0.22 8.59 6.37
N ASP A 72 0.33 9.43 7.26
CA ASP A 72 -0.49 10.12 8.26
C ASP A 72 -1.55 10.99 7.60
N ASP A 73 -1.22 11.63 6.49
CA ASP A 73 -2.16 12.44 5.73
C ASP A 73 -3.29 11.58 5.15
N VAL A 74 -2.96 10.39 4.66
CA VAL A 74 -3.94 9.45 4.13
C VAL A 74 -4.90 9.03 5.25
N ALA A 75 -4.36 8.65 6.40
CA ALA A 75 -5.14 8.22 7.55
C ALA A 75 -6.06 9.34 8.04
N LYS A 76 -5.54 10.57 8.08
CA LYS A 76 -6.31 11.74 8.49
C LYS A 76 -7.47 12.00 7.52
N THR A 77 -7.20 11.89 6.23
CA THR A 77 -8.21 12.11 5.20
C THR A 77 -9.41 11.16 5.37
N ILE A 78 -9.15 9.86 5.55
CA ILE A 78 -10.24 8.92 5.70
C ILE A 78 -10.97 9.11 7.03
N SER A 79 -10.22 9.44 8.10
CA SER A 79 -10.83 9.75 9.39
C SER A 79 -11.82 10.90 9.29
N GLU A 80 -11.44 11.97 8.61
CA GLU A 80 -12.30 13.13 8.43
C GLU A 80 -13.56 12.80 7.64
N LYS A 81 -13.43 11.94 6.64
CA LYS A 81 -14.60 11.51 5.85
C LYS A 81 -15.57 10.68 6.67
N LEU A 82 -15.05 9.87 7.58
CA LEU A 82 -15.88 8.98 8.39
C LEU A 82 -16.68 9.69 9.49
N VAL A 83 -16.23 10.86 9.93
CA VAL A 83 -16.91 11.59 11.00
C VAL A 83 -17.82 12.71 10.51
N ARG A 84 -18.04 12.79 9.24
CA ARG A 84 -18.98 13.80 8.68
C ARG A 84 -20.41 13.41 8.96
#